data_4eaa160b1695a814adcf1407b3bd0a1c
#
_entry.id   4eaa160b1695a814adcf1407b3bd0a1c
#
_cell.length_a   1.000
_cell.length_b   1.000
_cell.length_c   1.000
_cell.angle_alpha   90.00
_cell.angle_beta   90.00
_cell.angle_gamma   90.00
#
_symmetry.space_group_name_H-M   'P 1'
#
loop_
_entity.id
_entity.type
_entity.pdbx_description
1 polymer ?
#
loop_
_entity_poly.entity_id
_entity_poly.type
_entity_poly.pdbx_seq_one_letter_code
_entity_poly.pdbx_strand_id
1 'polypeptide(L)'
;REPSKDLLVSRLEVVTLPSRLPRGLPVKSCAQELQLPVHEWPNTGPVGQFDVGVVASFGRLLSEDLILQFPYGVLNVHPSFLPRWRGPAPIVHTILHGDTVTGVTIMEIRPKRFDVGPIIKQEEFAVPPHCTTKELEEILAKMGANMLLSVLKHLPESLENKKEQPKGGVTFAPKVSVAKSCIKWEEQTAAQVIRLHRAIGSMFPLQTLWKGSPVKLMDFVEVDNIPGFADQVLNDDEAVPGSLLYHKASQTLIARCKEGWVGIKTVVLKKKLRAVDFYNGYMHSWFQQSSRAVHQECRFQTLRLSPAKKTLKERN
;
A
#
# COMPACT_ATOMS: atom_id res chain seq x y z
N ARG A 1 -37.98 10.62 18.76
CA ARG A 1 -38.05 11.53 17.60
C ARG A 1 -38.39 10.68 16.40
N GLU A 2 -39.50 10.95 15.73
CA GLU A 2 -39.84 10.31 14.46
C GLU A 2 -38.72 10.60 13.44
N PRO A 3 -38.30 9.59 12.65
CA PRO A 3 -37.29 9.80 11.61
C PRO A 3 -37.86 10.81 10.60
N SER A 4 -37.08 11.88 10.36
CA SER A 4 -37.45 12.83 9.32
C SER A 4 -37.46 12.08 7.98
N LYS A 5 -38.47 12.27 7.15
CA LYS A 5 -38.70 11.60 5.84
C LYS A 5 -37.54 11.80 4.83
N ASP A 6 -36.52 12.58 5.20
CA ASP A 6 -35.39 12.96 4.33
C ASP A 6 -34.06 12.28 4.69
N LEU A 7 -34.03 11.38 5.69
CA LEU A 7 -32.79 10.69 6.08
C LEU A 7 -32.53 9.49 5.17
N LEU A 8 -31.45 9.57 4.37
CA LEU A 8 -31.01 8.47 3.51
C LEU A 8 -30.72 7.18 4.31
N VAL A 9 -30.15 7.32 5.50
CA VAL A 9 -29.79 6.22 6.40
C VAL A 9 -30.46 6.44 7.74
N SER A 10 -31.44 5.61 8.09
CA SER A 10 -32.17 5.69 9.37
C SER A 10 -31.41 5.03 10.52
N ARG A 11 -30.63 4.00 10.23
CA ARG A 11 -29.85 3.23 11.22
C ARG A 11 -28.53 2.77 10.62
N LEU A 12 -27.43 2.94 11.37
CA LEU A 12 -26.09 2.49 11.04
C LEU A 12 -25.47 1.78 12.24
N GLU A 13 -24.94 0.59 12.02
CA GLU A 13 -24.14 -0.14 12.98
C GLU A 13 -22.85 -0.62 12.33
N VAL A 14 -21.81 -0.81 13.13
CA VAL A 14 -20.48 -1.13 12.63
C VAL A 14 -20.05 -2.51 13.12
N VAL A 15 -19.60 -3.36 12.20
CA VAL A 15 -18.92 -4.62 12.52
C VAL A 15 -17.44 -4.48 12.23
N THR A 16 -16.59 -4.75 13.20
CA THR A 16 -15.13 -4.67 13.07
C THR A 16 -14.46 -5.97 13.48
N LEU A 17 -13.23 -6.17 13.03
CA LEU A 17 -12.41 -7.29 13.50
C LEU A 17 -11.90 -7.02 14.92
N PRO A 18 -11.75 -8.07 15.76
CA PRO A 18 -11.08 -7.94 17.04
C PRO A 18 -9.63 -7.47 16.85
N SER A 19 -9.15 -6.64 17.74
CA SER A 19 -7.81 -6.08 17.67
C SER A 19 -7.11 -6.10 19.03
N ARG A 20 -5.80 -6.35 19.04
CA ARG A 20 -4.95 -6.23 20.24
C ARG A 20 -4.47 -4.78 20.48
N LEU A 21 -4.76 -3.86 19.59
CA LEU A 21 -4.42 -2.45 19.76
C LEU A 21 -5.26 -1.85 20.92
N PRO A 22 -4.72 -1.01 21.79
CA PRO A 22 -5.42 -0.45 22.94
C PRO A 22 -6.72 0.29 22.58
N ARG A 23 -6.73 0.98 21.43
CA ARG A 23 -7.92 1.71 20.91
C ARG A 23 -8.72 0.92 19.87
N GLY A 24 -8.37 -0.35 19.62
CA GLY A 24 -8.97 -1.14 18.54
C GLY A 24 -8.49 -0.70 17.15
N LEU A 25 -9.24 -1.08 16.12
CA LEU A 25 -9.01 -0.60 14.75
C LEU A 25 -9.56 0.82 14.58
N PRO A 26 -9.06 1.61 13.63
CA PRO A 26 -9.52 3.00 13.40
C PRO A 26 -11.05 3.14 13.23
N VAL A 27 -11.69 2.20 12.55
CA VAL A 27 -13.14 2.19 12.37
C VAL A 27 -13.89 2.06 13.70
N LYS A 28 -13.35 1.29 14.66
CA LYS A 28 -13.96 1.15 15.99
C LYS A 28 -13.92 2.48 16.75
N SER A 29 -12.77 3.14 16.78
CA SER A 29 -12.63 4.45 17.44
C SER A 29 -13.56 5.48 16.84
N CYS A 30 -13.61 5.58 15.51
CA CYS A 30 -14.49 6.49 14.80
C CYS A 30 -15.99 6.21 15.09
N ALA A 31 -16.40 4.94 15.08
CA ALA A 31 -17.77 4.58 15.39
C ALA A 31 -18.16 4.93 16.85
N GLN A 32 -17.25 4.71 17.80
CA GLN A 32 -17.45 5.08 19.20
C GLN A 32 -17.55 6.60 19.41
N GLU A 33 -16.72 7.39 18.75
CA GLU A 33 -16.81 8.86 18.75
C GLU A 33 -18.15 9.37 18.20
N LEU A 34 -18.68 8.66 17.20
CA LEU A 34 -20.00 8.94 16.61
C LEU A 34 -21.17 8.30 17.37
N GLN A 35 -20.91 7.62 18.49
CA GLN A 35 -21.91 6.93 19.32
C GLN A 35 -22.71 5.87 18.53
N LEU A 36 -22.08 5.23 17.52
CA LEU A 36 -22.68 4.15 16.75
C LEU A 36 -22.48 2.82 17.48
N PRO A 37 -23.48 1.89 17.42
CA PRO A 37 -23.32 0.53 17.91
C PRO A 37 -22.17 -0.18 17.17
N VAL A 38 -21.30 -0.86 17.96
CA VAL A 38 -20.14 -1.59 17.41
C VAL A 38 -20.21 -3.04 17.84
N HIS A 39 -20.09 -3.92 16.87
CA HIS A 39 -20.00 -5.38 17.07
C HIS A 39 -18.61 -5.87 16.69
N GLU A 40 -18.10 -6.88 17.39
CA GLU A 40 -16.83 -7.51 17.04
C GLU A 40 -17.07 -8.86 16.38
N TRP A 41 -16.51 -9.03 15.18
CA TRP A 41 -16.57 -10.28 14.43
C TRP A 41 -16.11 -11.48 15.28
N PRO A 42 -16.82 -12.63 15.28
CA PRO A 42 -17.88 -13.00 14.33
C PRO A 42 -19.29 -12.54 14.71
N ASN A 43 -19.49 -11.82 15.82
CA ASN A 43 -20.78 -11.24 16.14
C ASN A 43 -21.08 -10.07 15.17
N THR A 44 -22.17 -10.17 14.44
CA THR A 44 -22.59 -9.19 13.43
C THR A 44 -23.77 -8.33 13.89
N GLY A 45 -24.26 -8.53 15.11
CA GLY A 45 -25.48 -7.87 15.58
C GLY A 45 -26.75 -8.37 14.85
N PRO A 46 -27.84 -7.60 14.89
CA PRO A 46 -29.14 -7.99 14.35
C PRO A 46 -29.25 -7.71 12.83
N VAL A 47 -28.44 -8.38 12.00
CA VAL A 47 -28.33 -8.11 10.55
C VAL A 47 -29.65 -8.15 9.79
N GLY A 48 -30.59 -9.00 10.15
CA GLY A 48 -31.91 -9.09 9.50
C GLY A 48 -32.81 -7.84 9.68
N GLN A 49 -32.34 -6.83 10.41
CA GLN A 49 -33.03 -5.54 10.57
C GLN A 49 -32.46 -4.44 9.65
N PHE A 50 -31.54 -4.79 8.75
CA PHE A 50 -30.89 -3.84 7.84
C PHE A 50 -31.20 -4.19 6.38
N ASP A 51 -31.37 -3.19 5.56
CA ASP A 51 -31.70 -3.36 4.14
C ASP A 51 -30.48 -3.75 3.32
N VAL A 52 -29.29 -3.25 3.66
CA VAL A 52 -28.05 -3.44 2.90
C VAL A 52 -26.84 -3.56 3.82
N GLY A 53 -25.94 -4.46 3.51
CA GLY A 53 -24.62 -4.54 4.10
C GLY A 53 -23.60 -3.74 3.30
N VAL A 54 -22.63 -3.11 3.98
CA VAL A 54 -21.52 -2.41 3.32
C VAL A 54 -20.21 -2.94 3.85
N VAL A 55 -19.29 -3.26 2.95
CA VAL A 55 -17.93 -3.70 3.26
C VAL A 55 -16.92 -2.68 2.74
N ALA A 56 -15.99 -2.29 3.60
CA ALA A 56 -14.82 -1.50 3.24
C ALA A 56 -13.61 -2.03 4.00
N SER A 57 -12.61 -2.54 3.29
CA SER A 57 -11.33 -3.05 3.85
C SER A 57 -11.49 -4.08 4.98
N PHE A 58 -12.49 -4.94 4.94
CA PHE A 58 -12.82 -5.87 6.03
C PHE A 58 -11.91 -7.11 6.07
N GLY A 59 -11.52 -7.62 4.89
CA GLY A 59 -10.54 -8.71 4.75
C GLY A 59 -11.01 -10.10 5.21
N ARG A 60 -12.33 -10.33 5.32
CA ARG A 60 -12.94 -11.63 5.61
C ARG A 60 -13.97 -11.96 4.54
N LEU A 61 -14.05 -13.26 4.20
CA LEU A 61 -15.17 -13.77 3.40
C LEU A 61 -16.44 -13.80 4.26
N LEU A 62 -17.52 -13.30 3.69
CA LEU A 62 -18.84 -13.41 4.30
C LEU A 62 -19.49 -14.71 3.84
N SER A 63 -20.20 -15.38 4.77
CA SER A 63 -20.98 -16.56 4.42
C SER A 63 -22.18 -16.18 3.54
N GLU A 64 -22.62 -17.13 2.74
CA GLU A 64 -23.82 -16.96 1.92
C GLU A 64 -25.05 -16.64 2.76
N ASP A 65 -25.23 -17.35 3.90
CA ASP A 65 -26.32 -17.11 4.83
C ASP A 65 -26.34 -15.69 5.39
N LEU A 66 -25.16 -15.10 5.65
CA LEU A 66 -25.05 -13.72 6.11
C LEU A 66 -25.44 -12.73 5.00
N ILE A 67 -24.96 -12.96 3.79
CA ILE A 67 -25.23 -12.09 2.63
C ILE A 67 -26.74 -12.07 2.31
N LEU A 68 -27.40 -13.22 2.38
CA LEU A 68 -28.83 -13.38 2.08
C LEU A 68 -29.75 -12.73 3.14
N GLN A 69 -29.24 -12.35 4.31
CA GLN A 69 -30.05 -11.64 5.31
C GLN A 69 -30.33 -10.18 4.94
N PHE A 70 -29.59 -9.61 3.98
CA PHE A 70 -29.80 -8.26 3.52
C PHE A 70 -30.67 -8.24 2.25
N PRO A 71 -31.86 -7.60 2.25
CA PRO A 71 -32.71 -7.51 1.06
C PRO A 71 -32.00 -6.96 -0.19
N TYR A 72 -31.10 -6.00 -0.02
CA TYR A 72 -30.27 -5.42 -1.10
C TYR A 72 -28.85 -5.99 -1.16
N GLY A 73 -28.61 -7.16 -0.51
CA GLY A 73 -27.32 -7.81 -0.50
C GLY A 73 -26.25 -7.01 0.24
N VAL A 74 -25.00 -7.28 -0.09
CA VAL A 74 -23.83 -6.63 0.53
C VAL A 74 -22.99 -5.96 -0.56
N LEU A 75 -22.70 -4.69 -0.38
CA LEU A 75 -21.90 -3.86 -1.29
C LEU A 75 -20.47 -3.77 -0.77
N ASN A 76 -19.49 -3.85 -1.67
CA ASN A 76 -18.09 -3.63 -1.35
C ASN A 76 -17.57 -2.36 -2.04
N VAL A 77 -16.93 -1.51 -1.26
CA VAL A 77 -16.15 -0.37 -1.78
C VAL A 77 -14.73 -0.84 -2.01
N HIS A 78 -14.36 -1.07 -3.27
CA HIS A 78 -13.06 -1.60 -3.65
C HIS A 78 -12.20 -0.52 -4.32
N PRO A 79 -11.02 -0.17 -3.76
CA PRO A 79 -10.21 0.93 -4.26
C PRO A 79 -9.31 0.49 -5.43
N SER A 80 -9.93 -0.01 -6.49
CA SER A 80 -9.33 -0.21 -7.79
C SER A 80 -10.37 -0.15 -8.90
N PHE A 81 -9.92 -0.02 -10.15
CA PHE A 81 -10.76 -0.12 -11.34
C PHE A 81 -10.84 -1.59 -11.76
N LEU A 82 -11.78 -2.34 -11.14
CA LEU A 82 -11.95 -3.78 -11.38
C LEU A 82 -12.25 -4.08 -12.87
N PRO A 83 -11.75 -5.17 -13.42
CA PRO A 83 -11.17 -6.35 -12.77
C PRO A 83 -9.67 -6.25 -12.44
N ARG A 84 -9.05 -5.07 -12.60
CA ARG A 84 -7.66 -4.86 -12.22
C ARG A 84 -7.53 -4.78 -10.71
N TRP A 85 -6.54 -5.46 -10.14
CA TRP A 85 -6.18 -5.47 -8.72
C TRP A 85 -7.26 -6.02 -7.78
N ARG A 86 -7.81 -7.21 -8.10
CA ARG A 86 -8.57 -7.99 -7.11
C ARG A 86 -7.68 -8.39 -5.94
N GLY A 87 -8.19 -8.28 -4.71
CA GLY A 87 -7.47 -8.72 -3.51
C GLY A 87 -7.23 -7.62 -2.47
N PRO A 88 -6.44 -7.92 -1.42
CA PRO A 88 -6.38 -7.09 -0.21
C PRO A 88 -5.50 -5.84 -0.30
N ALA A 89 -4.68 -5.65 -1.35
CA ALA A 89 -3.73 -4.54 -1.41
C ALA A 89 -3.74 -3.78 -2.76
N PRO A 90 -4.91 -3.39 -3.33
CA PRO A 90 -5.00 -2.81 -4.67
C PRO A 90 -4.21 -1.50 -4.80
N ILE A 91 -4.31 -0.58 -3.83
CA ILE A 91 -3.63 0.73 -3.86
C ILE A 91 -2.11 0.56 -3.88
N VAL A 92 -1.58 -0.35 -3.06
CA VAL A 92 -0.15 -0.65 -3.04
C VAL A 92 0.33 -1.16 -4.39
N HIS A 93 -0.43 -2.07 -5.01
CA HIS A 93 -0.07 -2.63 -6.33
C HIS A 93 -0.19 -1.61 -7.45
N THR A 94 -1.14 -0.68 -7.39
CA THR A 94 -1.24 0.47 -8.29
C THR A 94 0.08 1.27 -8.31
N ILE A 95 0.59 1.65 -7.14
CA ILE A 95 1.86 2.39 -7.04
C ILE A 95 3.07 1.54 -7.43
N LEU A 96 3.16 0.30 -6.96
CA LEU A 96 4.27 -0.62 -7.28
C LEU A 96 4.46 -0.84 -8.79
N HIS A 97 3.37 -0.95 -9.53
CA HIS A 97 3.40 -1.22 -10.97
C HIS A 97 3.48 0.07 -11.81
N GLY A 98 3.39 1.23 -11.16
CA GLY A 98 3.48 2.53 -11.84
C GLY A 98 2.25 2.80 -12.71
N ASP A 99 1.09 2.34 -12.29
CA ASP A 99 -0.16 2.63 -12.99
C ASP A 99 -0.42 4.15 -12.97
N THR A 100 -0.77 4.70 -14.14
CA THR A 100 -1.13 6.11 -14.30
C THR A 100 -2.61 6.37 -14.09
N VAL A 101 -3.42 5.30 -14.11
CA VAL A 101 -4.87 5.34 -13.88
C VAL A 101 -5.24 4.24 -12.92
N THR A 102 -6.14 4.55 -12.01
CA THR A 102 -6.79 3.62 -11.08
C THR A 102 -8.26 4.02 -10.94
N GLY A 103 -8.91 3.72 -9.85
CA GLY A 103 -10.28 4.14 -9.58
C GLY A 103 -10.86 3.47 -8.35
N VAL A 104 -12.17 3.62 -8.22
CA VAL A 104 -12.97 2.94 -7.21
C VAL A 104 -14.11 2.21 -7.86
N THR A 105 -14.38 1.02 -7.38
CA THR A 105 -15.50 0.19 -7.81
C THR A 105 -16.43 -0.10 -6.62
N ILE A 106 -17.71 0.25 -6.75
CA ILE A 106 -18.77 -0.29 -5.89
C ILE A 106 -19.30 -1.54 -6.57
N MET A 107 -19.19 -2.67 -5.89
CA MET A 107 -19.63 -3.95 -6.42
C MET A 107 -20.47 -4.71 -5.40
N GLU A 108 -21.34 -5.60 -5.88
CA GLU A 108 -22.08 -6.54 -5.04
C GLU A 108 -21.17 -7.71 -4.65
N ILE A 109 -21.18 -8.11 -3.38
CA ILE A 109 -20.39 -9.26 -2.91
C ILE A 109 -21.07 -10.56 -3.37
N ARG A 110 -20.26 -11.47 -3.93
CA ARG A 110 -20.62 -12.87 -4.14
C ARG A 110 -19.95 -13.77 -3.10
N PRO A 111 -20.66 -14.80 -2.61
CA PRO A 111 -20.09 -15.74 -1.65
C PRO A 111 -18.90 -16.52 -2.24
N LYS A 112 -18.02 -17.02 -1.36
CA LYS A 112 -16.89 -17.92 -1.67
C LYS A 112 -15.72 -17.32 -2.45
N ARG A 113 -15.83 -16.10 -3.01
CA ARG A 113 -14.77 -15.49 -3.83
C ARG A 113 -14.66 -13.99 -3.55
N PHE A 114 -13.42 -13.50 -3.46
CA PHE A 114 -13.15 -12.07 -3.29
C PHE A 114 -13.22 -11.33 -4.64
N ASP A 115 -13.82 -10.17 -4.63
CA ASP A 115 -13.75 -9.11 -5.65
C ASP A 115 -14.14 -9.54 -7.07
N VAL A 116 -15.07 -10.50 -7.18
CA VAL A 116 -15.56 -11.04 -8.48
C VAL A 116 -17.01 -10.68 -8.80
N GLY A 117 -17.72 -10.02 -7.88
CA GLY A 117 -19.13 -9.69 -8.06
C GLY A 117 -19.37 -8.63 -9.13
N PRO A 118 -20.64 -8.43 -9.53
CA PRO A 118 -21.00 -7.44 -10.54
C PRO A 118 -20.74 -6.01 -10.06
N ILE A 119 -20.34 -5.17 -11.01
CA ILE A 119 -20.08 -3.75 -10.81
C ILE A 119 -21.41 -3.00 -10.79
N ILE A 120 -21.64 -2.22 -9.73
CA ILE A 120 -22.79 -1.33 -9.59
C ILE A 120 -22.44 0.07 -10.08
N LYS A 121 -21.30 0.59 -9.61
CA LYS A 121 -20.75 1.88 -10.01
C LYS A 121 -19.23 1.83 -10.04
N GLN A 122 -18.63 2.52 -11.01
CA GLN A 122 -17.18 2.56 -11.16
C GLN A 122 -16.76 3.94 -11.67
N GLU A 123 -15.71 4.49 -11.08
CA GLU A 123 -15.14 5.76 -11.51
C GLU A 123 -13.62 5.66 -11.60
N GLU A 124 -13.08 6.18 -12.69
CA GLU A 124 -11.63 6.26 -12.92
C GLU A 124 -11.02 7.45 -12.17
N PHE A 125 -9.76 7.30 -11.82
CA PHE A 125 -8.95 8.35 -11.20
C PHE A 125 -7.52 8.32 -11.76
N ALA A 126 -7.03 9.47 -12.26
CA ALA A 126 -5.64 9.61 -12.68
C ALA A 126 -4.72 9.64 -11.45
N VAL A 127 -3.76 8.73 -11.41
CA VAL A 127 -2.80 8.65 -10.29
C VAL A 127 -1.82 9.83 -10.37
N PRO A 128 -1.77 10.71 -9.37
CA PRO A 128 -0.84 11.84 -9.39
C PRO A 128 0.62 11.37 -9.48
N PRO A 129 1.47 12.05 -10.24
CA PRO A 129 2.91 11.79 -10.25
C PRO A 129 3.47 11.81 -8.83
N HIS A 130 4.42 10.92 -8.55
CA HIS A 130 5.09 10.79 -7.24
C HIS A 130 4.16 10.48 -6.03
N CYS A 131 2.89 10.18 -6.26
CA CYS A 131 1.92 9.83 -5.24
C CYS A 131 2.38 8.60 -4.43
N THR A 132 2.22 8.66 -3.11
CA THR A 132 2.43 7.55 -2.18
C THR A 132 1.13 6.75 -2.01
N THR A 133 1.25 5.52 -1.50
CA THR A 133 0.07 4.71 -1.15
C THR A 133 -0.85 5.43 -0.17
N LYS A 134 -0.28 6.11 0.84
CA LYS A 134 -1.08 6.82 1.84
C LYS A 134 -1.90 7.98 1.24
N GLU A 135 -1.28 8.80 0.40
CA GLU A 135 -1.97 9.89 -0.29
C GLU A 135 -3.07 9.37 -1.22
N LEU A 136 -2.77 8.32 -1.98
CA LEU A 136 -3.76 7.71 -2.88
C LEU A 136 -4.91 7.06 -2.09
N GLU A 137 -4.64 6.45 -0.94
CA GLU A 137 -5.65 5.90 -0.04
C GLU A 137 -6.63 6.97 0.46
N GLU A 138 -6.13 8.12 0.89
CA GLU A 138 -6.96 9.25 1.35
C GLU A 138 -7.89 9.78 0.23
N ILE A 139 -7.38 9.87 -0.99
CA ILE A 139 -8.15 10.31 -2.15
C ILE A 139 -9.24 9.29 -2.50
N LEU A 140 -8.85 8.02 -2.67
CA LEU A 140 -9.77 6.96 -3.07
C LEU A 140 -10.81 6.62 -1.99
N ALA A 141 -10.46 6.77 -0.72
CA ALA A 141 -11.40 6.61 0.40
C ALA A 141 -12.53 7.65 0.32
N LYS A 142 -12.19 8.92 0.10
CA LYS A 142 -13.17 10.00 -0.06
C LYS A 142 -14.04 9.80 -1.31
N MET A 143 -13.41 9.44 -2.42
CA MET A 143 -14.12 9.13 -3.67
C MET A 143 -15.10 7.96 -3.47
N GLY A 144 -14.65 6.87 -2.85
CA GLY A 144 -15.46 5.69 -2.58
C GLY A 144 -16.65 5.97 -1.67
N ALA A 145 -16.46 6.81 -0.64
CA ALA A 145 -17.56 7.24 0.23
C ALA A 145 -18.63 8.02 -0.54
N ASN A 146 -18.23 8.97 -1.39
CA ASN A 146 -19.17 9.74 -2.21
C ASN A 146 -19.92 8.85 -3.23
N MET A 147 -19.20 7.93 -3.86
CA MET A 147 -19.79 6.95 -4.79
C MET A 147 -20.80 6.06 -4.08
N LEU A 148 -20.46 5.55 -2.89
CA LEU A 148 -21.37 4.72 -2.08
C LEU A 148 -22.65 5.49 -1.73
N LEU A 149 -22.54 6.72 -1.25
CA LEU A 149 -23.71 7.56 -0.96
C LEU A 149 -24.58 7.76 -2.20
N SER A 150 -23.97 7.97 -3.36
CA SER A 150 -24.71 8.07 -4.63
C SER A 150 -25.47 6.78 -4.97
N VAL A 151 -24.84 5.61 -4.77
CA VAL A 151 -25.49 4.31 -4.97
C VAL A 151 -26.66 4.10 -4.01
N LEU A 152 -26.46 4.40 -2.72
CA LEU A 152 -27.50 4.25 -1.68
C LEU A 152 -28.71 5.14 -1.93
N LYS A 153 -28.52 6.36 -2.47
CA LYS A 153 -29.62 7.28 -2.83
C LYS A 153 -30.53 6.73 -3.92
N HIS A 154 -30.03 5.85 -4.76
CA HIS A 154 -30.73 5.31 -5.92
C HIS A 154 -30.96 3.79 -5.81
N LEU A 155 -31.03 3.25 -4.59
CA LEU A 155 -31.46 1.88 -4.37
C LEU A 155 -33.00 1.80 -4.47
N PRO A 156 -33.56 0.75 -5.10
CA PRO A 156 -32.91 -0.45 -5.68
C PRO A 156 -32.42 -0.30 -7.13
N GLU A 157 -32.75 0.80 -7.83
CA GLU A 157 -32.44 1.03 -9.25
C GLU A 157 -30.96 0.78 -9.59
N SER A 158 -30.03 1.21 -8.69
CA SER A 158 -28.60 0.99 -8.88
C SER A 158 -28.23 -0.49 -8.99
N LEU A 159 -28.97 -1.39 -8.34
CA LEU A 159 -28.74 -2.83 -8.38
C LEU A 159 -29.27 -3.47 -9.66
N GLU A 160 -30.34 -2.92 -10.23
CA GLU A 160 -30.92 -3.42 -11.48
C GLU A 160 -29.96 -3.21 -12.66
N ASN A 161 -29.18 -2.14 -12.63
CA ASN A 161 -28.25 -1.74 -13.69
C ASN A 161 -26.83 -2.32 -13.50
N LYS A 162 -26.60 -3.20 -12.52
CA LYS A 162 -25.29 -3.82 -12.29
C LYS A 162 -24.80 -4.66 -13.47
N LYS A 163 -23.49 -4.65 -13.71
CA LYS A 163 -22.85 -5.32 -14.83
C LYS A 163 -21.80 -6.32 -14.35
N GLU A 164 -21.75 -7.49 -14.96
CA GLU A 164 -20.66 -8.45 -14.70
C GLU A 164 -19.31 -7.82 -15.04
N GLN A 165 -18.29 -8.18 -14.25
CA GLN A 165 -16.93 -7.73 -14.54
C GLN A 165 -16.45 -8.30 -15.88
N PRO A 166 -15.67 -7.53 -16.66
CA PRO A 166 -15.03 -8.03 -17.87
C PRO A 166 -14.17 -9.28 -17.58
N LYS A 167 -14.16 -10.23 -18.52
CA LYS A 167 -13.30 -11.43 -18.42
C LYS A 167 -11.83 -11.12 -18.65
N GLY A 168 -11.53 -10.11 -19.46
CA GLY A 168 -10.17 -9.62 -19.71
C GLY A 168 -9.69 -8.61 -18.69
N GLY A 169 -8.36 -8.44 -18.57
CA GLY A 169 -7.75 -7.42 -17.70
C GLY A 169 -7.71 -7.78 -16.20
N VAL A 170 -8.05 -9.02 -15.84
CA VAL A 170 -7.99 -9.49 -14.45
C VAL A 170 -6.55 -9.51 -13.96
N THR A 171 -6.26 -8.81 -12.88
CA THR A 171 -5.00 -8.87 -12.14
C THR A 171 -5.26 -8.98 -10.65
N PHE A 172 -4.23 -9.39 -9.89
CA PHE A 172 -4.36 -9.65 -8.47
C PHE A 172 -3.42 -8.79 -7.65
N ALA A 173 -3.91 -8.33 -6.50
CA ALA A 173 -3.20 -7.52 -5.53
C ALA A 173 -3.06 -8.26 -4.19
N PRO A 174 -2.19 -9.27 -4.10
CA PRO A 174 -1.99 -10.03 -2.87
C PRO A 174 -1.44 -9.15 -1.75
N LYS A 175 -1.63 -9.60 -0.51
CA LYS A 175 -1.10 -8.93 0.67
C LYS A 175 0.42 -8.79 0.58
N VAL A 176 0.91 -7.60 0.87
CA VAL A 176 2.35 -7.31 0.85
C VAL A 176 2.99 -7.74 2.16
N SER A 177 4.08 -8.50 2.06
CA SER A 177 4.89 -8.94 3.20
C SER A 177 6.13 -8.07 3.38
N VAL A 178 6.72 -8.13 4.58
CA VAL A 178 7.98 -7.43 4.89
C VAL A 178 9.12 -7.83 3.96
N ALA A 179 9.12 -9.04 3.41
CA ALA A 179 10.13 -9.49 2.44
C ALA A 179 10.15 -8.63 1.16
N LYS A 180 9.02 -7.99 0.80
CA LYS A 180 8.96 -7.08 -0.34
C LYS A 180 9.77 -5.79 -0.12
N SER A 181 10.06 -5.43 1.12
CA SER A 181 10.89 -4.26 1.44
C SER A 181 12.39 -4.45 1.22
N CYS A 182 12.85 -5.68 0.96
CA CYS A 182 14.25 -5.93 0.65
C CYS A 182 14.58 -5.44 -0.76
N ILE A 183 15.49 -4.46 -0.85
CA ILE A 183 15.95 -3.93 -2.14
C ILE A 183 16.81 -4.98 -2.82
N LYS A 184 16.57 -5.20 -4.10
CA LYS A 184 17.33 -6.08 -4.96
C LYS A 184 18.16 -5.26 -5.94
N TRP A 185 19.34 -4.84 -5.49
CA TRP A 185 20.18 -3.88 -6.22
C TRP A 185 20.53 -4.33 -7.63
N GLU A 186 20.75 -5.62 -7.82
CA GLU A 186 21.12 -6.23 -9.10
C GLU A 186 19.95 -6.43 -10.06
N GLU A 187 18.69 -6.36 -9.54
CA GLU A 187 17.48 -6.65 -10.30
C GLU A 187 16.66 -5.39 -10.58
N GLN A 188 16.68 -4.38 -9.69
CA GLN A 188 15.79 -3.23 -9.72
C GLN A 188 16.47 -1.98 -10.29
N THR A 189 15.72 -1.24 -11.11
CA THR A 189 16.11 0.10 -11.56
C THR A 189 15.86 1.13 -10.46
N ALA A 190 16.46 2.31 -10.56
CA ALA A 190 16.22 3.43 -9.65
C ALA A 190 14.73 3.79 -9.56
N ALA A 191 14.04 3.87 -10.69
CA ALA A 191 12.60 4.13 -10.75
C ALA A 191 11.78 3.06 -10.00
N GLN A 192 12.19 1.79 -10.08
CA GLN A 192 11.52 0.70 -9.34
C GLN A 192 11.76 0.79 -7.83
N VAL A 193 12.96 1.17 -7.39
CA VAL A 193 13.26 1.37 -5.95
C VAL A 193 12.48 2.57 -5.41
N ILE A 194 12.40 3.67 -6.14
CA ILE A 194 11.58 4.84 -5.76
C ILE A 194 10.09 4.47 -5.68
N ARG A 195 9.56 3.74 -6.67
CA ARG A 195 8.18 3.24 -6.61
C ARG A 195 7.94 2.31 -5.43
N LEU A 196 8.89 1.41 -5.14
CA LEU A 196 8.82 0.53 -3.99
C LEU A 196 8.73 1.34 -2.69
N HIS A 197 9.57 2.37 -2.55
CA HIS A 197 9.51 3.27 -1.38
C HIS A 197 8.16 3.98 -1.27
N ARG A 198 7.64 4.55 -2.36
CA ARG A 198 6.33 5.22 -2.36
C ARG A 198 5.17 4.26 -2.04
N ALA A 199 5.28 3.01 -2.51
CA ALA A 199 4.25 2.01 -2.31
C ALA A 199 4.20 1.46 -0.89
N ILE A 200 5.34 1.17 -0.27
CA ILE A 200 5.37 0.45 1.01
C ILE A 200 6.20 1.10 2.11
N GLY A 201 6.94 2.17 1.81
CA GLY A 201 7.88 2.80 2.75
C GLY A 201 7.25 3.28 4.05
N SER A 202 5.98 3.67 4.04
CA SER A 202 5.21 4.02 5.25
C SER A 202 4.85 2.82 6.12
N MET A 203 4.73 1.62 5.53
CA MET A 203 4.42 0.38 6.24
C MET A 203 5.69 -0.36 6.66
N PHE A 204 6.66 -0.42 5.76
CA PHE A 204 7.91 -1.15 5.92
C PHE A 204 9.06 -0.30 5.39
N PRO A 205 9.97 0.22 6.25
CA PRO A 205 11.22 0.81 5.77
C PRO A 205 11.94 -0.16 4.84
N LEU A 206 12.51 0.34 3.74
CA LEU A 206 13.23 -0.53 2.81
C LEU A 206 14.49 -1.09 3.49
N GLN A 207 14.85 -2.31 3.16
CA GLN A 207 15.92 -3.05 3.84
C GLN A 207 17.00 -3.49 2.86
N THR A 208 18.23 -3.52 3.38
CA THR A 208 19.43 -3.98 2.68
C THR A 208 20.44 -4.53 3.68
N LEU A 209 21.58 -4.99 3.19
CA LEU A 209 22.74 -5.34 4.03
C LEU A 209 23.83 -4.30 3.89
N TRP A 210 24.44 -3.95 5.01
CA TRP A 210 25.70 -3.20 5.09
C TRP A 210 26.73 -4.06 5.84
N LYS A 211 27.79 -4.47 5.14
CA LYS A 211 28.82 -5.37 5.72
C LYS A 211 28.22 -6.57 6.44
N GLY A 212 27.29 -7.27 5.80
CA GLY A 212 26.63 -8.45 6.35
C GLY A 212 25.56 -8.19 7.42
N SER A 213 25.37 -6.94 7.86
CA SER A 213 24.37 -6.58 8.87
C SER A 213 23.12 -5.96 8.21
N PRO A 214 21.88 -6.37 8.58
CA PRO A 214 20.66 -5.74 8.08
C PRO A 214 20.57 -4.29 8.52
N VAL A 215 20.26 -3.41 7.56
CA VAL A 215 20.01 -1.99 7.79
C VAL A 215 18.72 -1.56 7.08
N LYS A 216 18.08 -0.51 7.59
CA LYS A 216 16.89 0.06 6.98
C LYS A 216 17.23 1.39 6.34
N LEU A 217 16.64 1.65 5.19
CA LEU A 217 16.81 2.87 4.42
C LEU A 217 15.49 3.62 4.36
N MET A 218 15.54 4.92 4.55
CA MET A 218 14.37 5.81 4.56
C MET A 218 14.68 7.11 3.81
N ASP A 219 13.62 7.87 3.56
CA ASP A 219 13.71 9.20 2.95
C ASP A 219 14.46 9.17 1.61
N PHE A 220 13.96 8.35 0.69
CA PHE A 220 14.49 8.22 -0.66
C PHE A 220 14.19 9.48 -1.49
N VAL A 221 15.13 9.85 -2.34
CA VAL A 221 15.01 10.97 -3.27
C VAL A 221 15.48 10.56 -4.66
N GLU A 222 14.84 11.12 -5.68
CA GLU A 222 15.27 10.99 -7.07
C GLU A 222 16.54 11.82 -7.29
N VAL A 223 17.54 11.23 -7.93
CA VAL A 223 18.83 11.90 -8.11
C VAL A 223 18.78 13.05 -9.11
N ASP A 224 17.82 13.05 -10.02
CA ASP A 224 17.57 14.14 -10.96
C ASP A 224 17.22 15.46 -10.23
N ASN A 225 16.72 15.35 -9.01
CA ASN A 225 16.43 16.48 -8.12
C ASN A 225 17.67 16.96 -7.33
N ILE A 226 18.86 16.36 -7.54
CA ILE A 226 20.10 16.71 -6.84
C ILE A 226 20.98 17.55 -7.77
N PRO A 227 21.14 18.88 -7.53
CA PRO A 227 21.95 19.75 -8.38
C PRO A 227 23.42 19.27 -8.45
N GLY A 228 23.99 19.21 -9.64
CA GLY A 228 25.39 18.84 -9.86
C GLY A 228 25.70 17.35 -9.74
N PHE A 229 24.69 16.49 -9.55
CA PHE A 229 24.91 15.05 -9.43
C PHE A 229 25.31 14.41 -10.77
N ALA A 230 24.72 14.83 -11.87
CA ALA A 230 25.01 14.31 -13.20
C ALA A 230 26.52 14.37 -13.54
N ASP A 231 27.18 15.48 -13.18
CA ASP A 231 28.62 15.67 -13.42
C ASP A 231 29.51 14.74 -12.59
N GLN A 232 29.02 14.31 -11.43
CA GLN A 232 29.75 13.41 -10.51
C GLN A 232 29.71 11.95 -10.98
N VAL A 233 28.64 11.55 -11.68
CA VAL A 233 28.35 10.15 -12.04
C VAL A 233 28.81 9.78 -13.46
N LEU A 234 28.93 10.76 -14.35
CA LEU A 234 29.35 10.52 -15.75
C LEU A 234 30.72 9.84 -15.90
N ASN A 235 31.51 9.76 -14.82
CA ASN A 235 32.83 9.17 -14.79
C ASN A 235 32.94 7.84 -14.05
N ASP A 236 31.80 7.21 -13.65
CA ASP A 236 31.84 6.02 -12.79
C ASP A 236 31.32 4.76 -13.51
N ASP A 237 31.96 4.40 -14.62
CA ASP A 237 31.69 3.18 -15.40
C ASP A 237 32.00 1.88 -14.61
N GLU A 238 32.71 1.97 -13.49
CA GLU A 238 33.10 0.83 -12.65
C GLU A 238 32.11 0.54 -11.52
N ALA A 239 31.08 1.40 -11.29
CA ALA A 239 30.12 1.22 -10.22
C ALA A 239 29.21 0.03 -10.46
N VAL A 240 29.25 -0.93 -9.56
CA VAL A 240 28.37 -2.12 -9.56
C VAL A 240 27.10 -1.85 -8.75
N PRO A 241 25.99 -2.60 -8.97
CA PRO A 241 24.79 -2.47 -8.16
C PRO A 241 25.05 -2.53 -6.65
N GLY A 242 24.50 -1.57 -5.92
CA GLY A 242 24.72 -1.37 -4.49
C GLY A 242 25.88 -0.43 -4.14
N SER A 243 26.79 -0.09 -5.08
CA SER A 243 27.87 0.88 -4.85
C SER A 243 27.36 2.20 -4.29
N LEU A 244 28.12 2.77 -3.34
CA LEU A 244 27.72 3.97 -2.61
C LEU A 244 28.64 5.16 -2.92
N LEU A 245 28.03 6.30 -3.10
CA LEU A 245 28.67 7.61 -3.16
C LEU A 245 28.03 8.54 -2.12
N TYR A 246 28.75 9.60 -1.76
CA TYR A 246 28.19 10.63 -0.89
C TYR A 246 28.29 12.00 -1.56
N HIS A 247 27.14 12.60 -1.81
CA HIS A 247 27.03 13.94 -2.38
C HIS A 247 27.01 14.98 -1.25
N LYS A 248 28.15 15.69 -1.09
CA LYS A 248 28.38 16.63 0.04
C LYS A 248 27.40 17.79 0.03
N ALA A 249 27.16 18.41 -1.12
CA ALA A 249 26.31 19.62 -1.22
C ALA A 249 24.87 19.35 -0.79
N SER A 250 24.27 18.23 -1.17
CA SER A 250 22.91 17.86 -0.78
C SER A 250 22.83 16.99 0.48
N GLN A 251 24.00 16.64 1.07
CA GLN A 251 24.10 15.70 2.20
C GLN A 251 23.32 14.41 1.97
N THR A 252 23.48 13.81 0.78
CA THR A 252 22.72 12.63 0.34
C THR A 252 23.67 11.47 0.08
N LEU A 253 23.31 10.32 0.61
CA LEU A 253 23.92 9.06 0.23
C LEU A 253 23.31 8.62 -1.10
N ILE A 254 24.13 8.24 -2.06
CA ILE A 254 23.70 7.83 -3.39
C ILE A 254 24.06 6.37 -3.59
N ALA A 255 23.11 5.56 -4.00
CA ALA A 255 23.30 4.14 -4.23
C ALA A 255 23.02 3.73 -5.68
N ARG A 256 23.90 2.94 -6.27
CA ARG A 256 23.74 2.41 -7.64
C ARG A 256 22.68 1.31 -7.64
N CYS A 257 21.71 1.42 -8.54
CA CYS A 257 20.77 0.35 -8.86
C CYS A 257 21.24 -0.45 -10.08
N LYS A 258 20.48 -1.45 -10.51
CA LYS A 258 20.73 -2.12 -11.80
C LYS A 258 20.87 -1.11 -12.92
N GLU A 259 19.98 -0.14 -12.96
CA GLU A 259 19.99 1.00 -13.87
C GLU A 259 19.68 2.27 -13.08
N GLY A 260 20.52 3.30 -13.22
CA GLY A 260 20.37 4.58 -12.52
C GLY A 260 20.81 4.52 -11.05
N TRP A 261 20.52 5.61 -10.36
CA TRP A 261 20.96 5.86 -9.00
C TRP A 261 19.79 6.36 -8.14
N VAL A 262 19.81 6.09 -6.84
CA VAL A 262 18.83 6.60 -5.89
C VAL A 262 19.52 7.35 -4.77
N GLY A 263 18.93 8.47 -4.34
CA GLY A 263 19.36 9.19 -3.16
C GLY A 263 18.69 8.68 -1.89
N ILE A 264 19.41 8.69 -0.77
CA ILE A 264 18.95 8.23 0.54
C ILE A 264 19.40 9.24 1.59
N LYS A 265 18.46 9.75 2.40
CA LYS A 265 18.73 10.74 3.44
C LYS A 265 18.95 10.11 4.82
N THR A 266 18.39 8.91 5.04
CA THR A 266 18.38 8.29 6.36
C THR A 266 18.73 6.81 6.28
N VAL A 267 19.68 6.39 7.14
CA VAL A 267 20.08 4.98 7.33
C VAL A 267 19.83 4.61 8.80
N VAL A 268 19.17 3.48 9.02
CA VAL A 268 18.89 2.97 10.37
C VAL A 268 19.66 1.67 10.59
N LEU A 269 20.64 1.73 11.46
CA LEU A 269 21.33 0.57 12.02
C LEU A 269 20.75 0.27 13.41
N LYS A 270 21.52 0.43 14.47
CA LYS A 270 20.99 0.44 15.85
C LYS A 270 20.27 1.75 16.19
N LYS A 271 20.70 2.84 15.55
CA LYS A 271 20.12 4.19 15.66
C LYS A 271 19.78 4.73 14.28
N LYS A 272 18.85 5.68 14.25
CA LYS A 272 18.52 6.45 13.05
C LYS A 272 19.65 7.46 12.81
N LEU A 273 20.30 7.41 11.64
CA LEU A 273 21.41 8.27 11.23
C LEU A 273 21.02 9.05 9.97
N ARG A 274 21.37 10.33 9.92
CA ARG A 274 21.36 11.08 8.66
C ARG A 274 22.44 10.52 7.72
N ALA A 275 22.27 10.73 6.43
CA ALA A 275 23.26 10.28 5.43
C ALA A 275 24.68 10.82 5.73
N VAL A 276 24.80 12.06 6.19
CA VAL A 276 26.10 12.67 6.59
C VAL A 276 26.74 11.93 7.76
N ASP A 277 25.97 11.56 8.77
CA ASP A 277 26.46 10.86 9.96
C ASP A 277 26.88 9.42 9.60
N PHE A 278 26.12 8.78 8.71
CA PHE A 278 26.49 7.48 8.18
C PHE A 278 27.78 7.55 7.35
N TYR A 279 27.93 8.54 6.47
CA TYR A 279 29.14 8.76 5.69
C TYR A 279 30.34 8.95 6.60
N ASN A 280 30.29 9.88 7.56
CA ASN A 280 31.41 10.19 8.45
C ASN A 280 31.80 8.99 9.34
N GLY A 281 30.83 8.24 9.85
CA GLY A 281 31.09 7.14 10.77
C GLY A 281 31.45 5.81 10.11
N TYR A 282 31.03 5.58 8.86
CA TYR A 282 31.12 4.23 8.24
C TYR A 282 31.75 4.20 6.85
N MET A 283 31.83 5.34 6.14
CA MET A 283 32.33 5.38 4.78
C MET A 283 33.59 6.23 4.61
N HIS A 284 33.78 7.29 5.38
CA HIS A 284 34.87 8.26 5.20
C HIS A 284 36.25 7.64 5.12
N SER A 285 36.56 6.65 5.91
CA SER A 285 37.85 5.92 5.92
C SER A 285 38.13 5.18 4.60
N TRP A 286 37.08 4.76 3.87
CA TRP A 286 37.21 4.07 2.59
C TRP A 286 37.60 5.05 1.46
N PHE A 287 37.05 6.25 1.48
CA PHE A 287 37.33 7.27 0.47
C PHE A 287 38.66 7.99 0.66
N GLN A 288 39.33 7.78 1.80
CA GLN A 288 40.72 8.23 2.00
C GLN A 288 41.74 7.27 1.41
N GLN A 289 41.37 6.02 1.16
CA GLN A 289 42.22 5.03 0.54
C GLN A 289 41.97 5.05 -0.98
N SER A 290 42.86 5.72 -1.73
CA SER A 290 42.77 5.89 -3.19
C SER A 290 43.01 4.58 -3.97
N SER A 291 42.19 3.57 -3.80
CA SER A 291 42.29 2.33 -4.56
C SER A 291 40.98 1.99 -5.30
N ARG A 292 41.09 1.43 -6.52
CA ARG A 292 39.95 0.95 -7.34
C ARG A 292 39.06 -0.08 -6.62
N ALA A 293 39.54 -0.70 -5.56
CA ALA A 293 38.81 -1.67 -4.74
C ALA A 293 37.68 -1.03 -3.91
N VAL A 294 37.67 0.32 -3.73
CA VAL A 294 36.70 1.01 -2.88
C VAL A 294 35.25 0.78 -3.36
N HIS A 295 34.99 0.81 -4.66
CA HIS A 295 33.63 0.65 -5.20
C HIS A 295 33.06 -0.77 -5.03
N GLN A 296 33.91 -1.79 -5.01
CA GLN A 296 33.48 -3.18 -4.80
C GLN A 296 33.19 -3.50 -3.34
N GLU A 297 33.82 -2.81 -2.40
CA GLU A 297 33.72 -3.08 -0.97
C GLU A 297 32.75 -2.13 -0.25
N CYS A 298 32.67 -0.85 -0.69
CA CYS A 298 31.77 0.16 -0.12
C CYS A 298 30.40 0.11 -0.83
N ARG A 299 29.62 -0.94 -0.54
CA ARG A 299 28.31 -1.13 -1.18
C ARG A 299 27.28 -1.72 -0.25
N PHE A 300 26.02 -1.45 -0.54
CA PHE A 300 24.88 -2.22 -0.04
C PHE A 300 24.78 -3.56 -0.77
N GLN A 301 24.28 -4.56 -0.08
CA GLN A 301 24.07 -5.90 -0.62
C GLN A 301 22.58 -6.27 -0.47
N THR A 302 22.07 -7.05 -1.41
CA THR A 302 20.69 -7.54 -1.36
C THR A 302 20.45 -8.40 -0.13
N LEU A 303 19.50 -7.99 0.73
CA LEU A 303 19.02 -8.80 1.84
C LEU A 303 17.97 -9.80 1.32
N ARG A 304 18.17 -11.08 1.57
CA ARG A 304 17.21 -12.13 1.25
C ARG A 304 16.58 -12.64 2.54
N LEU A 305 15.32 -12.26 2.79
CA LEU A 305 14.54 -12.82 3.89
C LEU A 305 13.93 -14.15 3.43
N SER A 306 14.11 -15.20 4.22
CA SER A 306 13.39 -16.45 4.00
C SER A 306 11.89 -16.21 4.07
N PRO A 307 11.07 -16.80 3.19
CA PRO A 307 9.63 -16.68 3.30
C PRO A 307 9.21 -17.19 4.68
N ALA A 308 8.38 -16.39 5.38
CA ALA A 308 7.83 -16.80 6.66
C ALA A 308 7.14 -18.17 6.48
N LYS A 309 7.49 -19.16 7.27
CA LYS A 309 6.79 -20.45 7.29
C LYS A 309 5.31 -20.13 7.57
N LYS A 310 4.43 -20.44 6.62
CA LYS A 310 2.99 -20.35 6.82
C LYS A 310 2.65 -21.24 8.01
N THR A 311 2.28 -20.65 9.12
CA THR A 311 1.75 -21.41 10.25
C THR A 311 0.42 -22.03 9.83
N LEU A 312 0.24 -23.30 10.16
CA LEU A 312 -0.94 -24.12 9.82
C LEU A 312 -2.30 -23.52 10.25
N LYS A 313 -2.32 -22.37 10.94
CA LYS A 313 -3.53 -21.69 11.42
C LYS A 313 -4.23 -20.78 10.38
N GLU A 314 -3.69 -20.63 9.19
CA GLU A 314 -4.32 -19.79 8.12
C GLU A 314 -5.05 -20.63 7.06
N ARG A 315 -5.29 -21.93 7.32
CA ARG A 315 -5.96 -22.85 6.38
C ARG A 315 -7.42 -23.18 6.74
N ASN A 316 -8.00 -22.54 7.75
CA ASN A 316 -9.42 -22.73 8.11
C ASN A 316 -10.16 -21.40 8.13
#